data_c6e7e4d571c59a5b4e5f1899fdd58f22
#
_entry.id   c6e7e4d571c59a5b4e5f1899fdd58f22
#
_cell.length_a   1.000
_cell.length_b   1.000
_cell.length_c   1.000
_cell.angle_alpha   90.00
_cell.angle_beta   90.00
_cell.angle_gamma   90.00
#
_symmetry.space_group_name_H-M   'P 1'
#
loop_
_entity.id
_entity.type
_entity.pdbx_description
1 polymer ?
#
loop_
_entity_poly.entity_id
_entity_poly.type
_entity_poly.pdbx_seq_one_letter_code
_entity_poly.pdbx_strand_id
1 'polypeptide(L)'
;DVADVEPGSQITVKWLGKPVFIRRRTQEEIDEARSVDISTLPDQLSFNENKPDTDASDINRTLDETGEWLVMVGVCTHLGCVPLAEAGDYNGWFCPCHGSHYDTAGRIRKGPAPKNLPVPTAKFVEDMIIKLG
;
A
#
# COMPACT_ATOMS: atom_id res chain seq x y z
N ASP A 1 -11.80 5.72 -12.39
CA ASP A 1 -11.33 4.96 -13.56
C ASP A 1 -9.82 4.85 -13.54
N VAL A 2 -9.30 3.63 -13.57
CA VAL A 2 -7.86 3.38 -13.50
C VAL A 2 -7.30 2.78 -14.80
N ALA A 3 -8.06 2.87 -15.88
CA ALA A 3 -7.67 2.28 -17.17
C ALA A 3 -6.33 2.83 -17.71
N ASP A 4 -6.02 4.09 -17.41
CA ASP A 4 -4.81 4.74 -17.89
C ASP A 4 -3.61 4.60 -16.94
N VAL A 5 -3.76 3.88 -15.84
CA VAL A 5 -2.64 3.63 -14.91
C VAL A 5 -1.80 2.49 -15.45
N GLU A 6 -0.59 2.79 -15.87
CA GLU A 6 0.35 1.79 -16.40
C GLU A 6 0.97 0.94 -15.29
N PRO A 7 1.38 -0.30 -15.57
CA PRO A 7 2.16 -1.08 -14.60
C PRO A 7 3.40 -0.31 -14.15
N GLY A 8 3.64 -0.28 -12.84
CA GLY A 8 4.74 0.49 -12.25
C GLY A 8 4.41 1.95 -12.01
N SER A 9 3.18 2.38 -12.24
CA SER A 9 2.73 3.74 -12.02
C SER A 9 1.75 3.84 -10.87
N GLN A 10 1.63 5.05 -10.34
CA GLN A 10 0.73 5.36 -9.23
C GLN A 10 -0.03 6.65 -9.55
N ILE A 11 -1.31 6.67 -9.20
CA ILE A 11 -2.07 7.92 -9.09
C ILE A 11 -2.40 8.17 -7.63
N THR A 12 -2.59 9.45 -7.30
CA THR A 12 -3.01 9.85 -5.97
C THR A 12 -4.33 10.59 -6.11
N VAL A 13 -5.33 10.14 -5.38
CA VAL A 13 -6.64 10.80 -5.36
C VAL A 13 -6.94 11.29 -3.95
N LYS A 14 -7.72 12.35 -3.82
CA LYS A 14 -8.15 12.84 -2.53
C LYS A 14 -9.49 12.23 -2.17
N TRP A 15 -9.56 11.60 -0.99
CA TRP A 15 -10.77 10.96 -0.51
C TRP A 15 -10.92 11.23 0.99
N LEU A 16 -12.07 11.81 1.36
CA LEU A 16 -12.34 12.22 2.75
C LEU A 16 -11.21 13.08 3.36
N GLY A 17 -10.65 13.98 2.54
CA GLY A 17 -9.60 14.89 2.94
C GLY A 17 -8.20 14.28 3.04
N LYS A 18 -8.02 13.03 2.63
CA LYS A 18 -6.73 12.33 2.68
C LYS A 18 -6.28 11.87 1.31
N PRO A 19 -4.97 11.83 1.04
CA PRO A 19 -4.48 11.23 -0.19
C PRO A 19 -4.64 9.72 -0.14
N VAL A 20 -5.13 9.14 -1.22
CA VAL A 20 -5.19 7.69 -1.41
C VAL A 20 -4.30 7.33 -2.58
N PHE A 21 -3.34 6.46 -2.35
CA PHE A 21 -2.46 5.94 -3.39
C PHE A 21 -3.13 4.76 -4.08
N ILE A 22 -3.16 4.81 -5.41
CA ILE A 22 -3.63 3.69 -6.24
C ILE A 22 -2.46 3.33 -7.14
N ARG A 23 -1.79 2.23 -6.82
CA ARG A 23 -0.62 1.78 -7.56
C ARG A 23 -0.92 0.51 -8.33
N ARG A 24 -0.54 0.51 -9.60
CA ARG A 24 -0.53 -0.71 -10.40
C ARG A 24 0.87 -1.29 -10.36
N ARG A 25 1.05 -2.38 -9.59
CA ARG A 25 2.36 -2.96 -9.34
C ARG A 25 2.86 -3.78 -10.53
N THR A 26 4.18 -3.76 -10.73
CA THR A 26 4.83 -4.68 -11.66
C THR A 26 4.93 -6.07 -11.03
N GLN A 27 5.18 -7.09 -11.86
CA GLN A 27 5.38 -8.44 -11.34
C GLN A 27 6.57 -8.52 -10.37
N GLU A 28 7.63 -7.76 -10.62
CA GLU A 28 8.78 -7.69 -9.71
C GLU A 28 8.39 -7.17 -8.32
N GLU A 29 7.58 -6.12 -8.27
CA GLU A 29 7.09 -5.56 -7.01
C GLU A 29 6.21 -6.57 -6.26
N ILE A 30 5.37 -7.29 -6.96
CA ILE A 30 4.50 -8.32 -6.39
C ILE A 30 5.35 -9.48 -5.82
N ASP A 31 6.30 -9.97 -6.61
CA ASP A 31 7.16 -11.08 -6.20
C ASP A 31 8.00 -10.71 -4.98
N GLU A 32 8.55 -9.50 -4.95
CA GLU A 32 9.31 -9.01 -3.82
C GLU A 32 8.45 -8.97 -2.55
N ALA A 33 7.23 -8.44 -2.64
CA ALA A 33 6.32 -8.36 -1.51
C ALA A 33 5.92 -9.76 -1.01
N ARG A 34 5.68 -10.70 -1.92
CA ARG A 34 5.27 -12.07 -1.57
C ARG A 34 6.40 -12.92 -1.01
N SER A 35 7.66 -12.53 -1.23
CA SER A 35 8.82 -13.24 -0.71
C SER A 35 9.13 -12.92 0.76
N VAL A 36 8.48 -11.92 1.33
CA VAL A 36 8.78 -11.46 2.69
C VAL A 36 8.16 -12.39 3.73
N ASP A 37 8.96 -12.80 4.71
CA ASP A 37 8.49 -13.54 5.87
C ASP A 37 7.74 -12.59 6.80
N ILE A 38 6.45 -12.85 7.02
CA ILE A 38 5.57 -11.99 7.83
C ILE A 38 6.07 -11.85 9.26
N SER A 39 6.70 -12.91 9.81
CA SER A 39 7.23 -12.88 11.17
C SER A 39 8.33 -11.83 11.37
N THR A 40 8.94 -11.34 10.30
CA THR A 40 9.96 -10.29 10.34
C THR A 40 9.39 -8.88 10.32
N LEU A 41 8.09 -8.72 10.08
CA LEU A 41 7.48 -7.40 9.94
C LEU A 41 7.22 -6.76 11.32
N PRO A 42 7.54 -5.46 11.48
CA PRO A 42 7.19 -4.72 12.69
C PRO A 42 5.69 -4.70 12.99
N ASP A 43 4.85 -4.58 11.96
CA ASP A 43 3.41 -4.69 12.07
C ASP A 43 2.96 -5.90 11.25
N GLN A 44 2.43 -6.92 11.92
CA GLN A 44 2.05 -8.18 11.30
C GLN A 44 0.56 -8.24 10.90
N LEU A 45 -0.16 -7.12 11.06
CA LEU A 45 -1.57 -7.02 10.69
C LEU A 45 -1.71 -6.35 9.33
N SER A 46 -2.70 -6.78 8.55
CA SER A 46 -2.93 -6.24 7.22
C SER A 46 -3.39 -4.78 7.24
N PHE A 47 -4.03 -4.34 8.29
CA PHE A 47 -4.62 -3.00 8.39
C PHE A 47 -5.51 -2.71 7.18
N ASN A 48 -6.31 -3.68 6.79
CA ASN A 48 -7.16 -3.64 5.60
C ASN A 48 -8.63 -3.73 5.99
N GLU A 49 -9.38 -2.69 5.74
CA GLU A 49 -10.81 -2.64 6.08
C GLU A 49 -11.65 -3.64 5.29
N ASN A 50 -11.18 -4.08 4.12
CA ASN A 50 -11.86 -5.08 3.29
C ASN A 50 -11.63 -6.51 3.79
N LYS A 51 -10.59 -6.73 4.57
CA LYS A 51 -10.19 -8.03 5.12
C LYS A 51 -9.78 -7.87 6.58
N PRO A 52 -10.74 -7.54 7.49
CA PRO A 52 -10.41 -7.29 8.89
C PRO A 52 -9.83 -8.54 9.55
N ASP A 53 -8.95 -8.32 10.52
CA ASP A 53 -8.30 -9.37 11.32
C ASP A 53 -7.41 -10.34 10.55
N THR A 54 -6.97 -9.96 9.36
CA THR A 54 -6.01 -10.76 8.57
C THR A 54 -4.58 -10.31 8.85
N ASP A 55 -3.62 -11.19 8.54
CA ASP A 55 -2.20 -10.86 8.69
C ASP A 55 -1.70 -10.00 7.51
N ALA A 56 -0.46 -9.52 7.60
CA ALA A 56 0.14 -8.62 6.62
C ALA A 56 0.72 -9.34 5.39
N SER A 57 0.27 -10.56 5.09
CA SER A 57 0.59 -11.23 3.83
C SER A 57 0.20 -10.34 2.67
N ASP A 58 0.96 -10.38 1.59
CA ASP A 58 0.69 -9.52 0.44
C ASP A 58 -0.74 -9.66 -0.09
N ILE A 59 -1.25 -10.90 -0.18
CA ILE A 59 -2.61 -11.16 -0.66
C ILE A 59 -3.68 -10.45 0.18
N ASN A 60 -3.40 -10.15 1.44
CA ASN A 60 -4.32 -9.45 2.33
C ASN A 60 -4.15 -7.93 2.29
N ARG A 61 -3.20 -7.44 1.50
CA ARG A 61 -2.93 -6.01 1.35
C ARG A 61 -3.46 -5.44 0.05
N THR A 62 -3.71 -6.28 -0.94
CA THR A 62 -4.08 -5.86 -2.30
C THR A 62 -5.58 -5.96 -2.55
N LEU A 63 -6.04 -5.25 -3.57
CA LEU A 63 -7.46 -5.22 -3.93
C LEU A 63 -7.88 -6.45 -4.72
N ASP A 64 -6.95 -7.05 -5.47
CA ASP A 64 -7.20 -8.19 -6.35
C ASP A 64 -6.24 -9.36 -6.06
N GLU A 65 -6.62 -10.55 -6.48
CA GLU A 65 -5.84 -11.76 -6.22
C GLU A 65 -4.51 -11.78 -6.97
N THR A 66 -4.42 -11.10 -8.09
CA THR A 66 -3.17 -11.02 -8.86
C THR A 66 -2.11 -10.20 -8.14
N GLY A 67 -2.53 -9.33 -7.21
CA GLY A 67 -1.64 -8.43 -6.47
C GLY A 67 -1.23 -7.19 -7.27
N GLU A 68 -1.81 -6.99 -8.43
CA GLU A 68 -1.48 -5.86 -9.30
C GLU A 68 -1.91 -4.52 -8.69
N TRP A 69 -3.08 -4.47 -8.07
CA TRP A 69 -3.68 -3.23 -7.57
C TRP A 69 -3.53 -3.09 -6.06
N LEU A 70 -2.72 -2.12 -5.65
CA LEU A 70 -2.51 -1.76 -4.25
C LEU A 70 -3.12 -0.39 -4.00
N VAL A 71 -4.10 -0.33 -3.09
CA VAL A 71 -4.83 0.89 -2.74
C VAL A 71 -4.61 1.18 -1.27
N MET A 72 -4.03 2.32 -0.94
CA MET A 72 -3.67 2.66 0.44
C MET A 72 -3.91 4.13 0.73
N VAL A 73 -4.23 4.44 1.98
CA VAL A 73 -4.20 5.83 2.45
C VAL A 73 -2.74 6.24 2.55
N GLY A 74 -2.36 7.25 1.79
CA GLY A 74 -0.98 7.72 1.67
C GLY A 74 -0.58 8.69 2.77
N VAL A 75 -0.78 8.29 4.03
CA VAL A 75 -0.43 9.09 5.20
C VAL A 75 0.43 8.25 6.11
N CYS A 76 1.66 8.71 6.37
CA CYS A 76 2.59 8.01 7.26
C CYS A 76 1.96 7.83 8.63
N THR A 77 1.98 6.58 9.12
CA THR A 77 1.33 6.23 10.40
C THR A 77 2.06 6.76 11.63
N HIS A 78 3.22 7.39 11.45
CA HIS A 78 3.94 8.06 12.53
C HIS A 78 3.29 9.41 12.89
N LEU A 79 3.44 10.44 12.04
CA LEU A 79 2.95 11.81 12.30
C LEU A 79 2.18 12.42 11.11
N GLY A 80 1.74 11.62 10.17
CA GLY A 80 0.82 12.07 9.13
C GLY A 80 1.43 12.72 7.90
N CYS A 81 2.75 12.63 7.69
CA CYS A 81 3.37 13.08 6.44
C CYS A 81 3.00 12.15 5.28
N VAL A 82 3.06 12.67 4.05
CA VAL A 82 2.78 11.88 2.84
C VAL A 82 4.06 11.21 2.34
N PRO A 83 4.13 9.87 2.32
CA PRO A 83 5.31 9.16 1.80
C PRO A 83 5.49 9.35 0.31
N LEU A 84 6.75 9.23 -0.15
CA LEU A 84 7.13 9.33 -1.55
C LEU A 84 7.23 7.93 -2.17
N ALA A 85 6.61 7.73 -3.33
CA ALA A 85 6.66 6.47 -4.05
C ALA A 85 8.05 6.21 -4.65
N GLU A 86 8.34 4.94 -4.91
CA GLU A 86 9.59 4.50 -5.55
C GLU A 86 10.82 5.04 -4.83
N ALA A 87 10.78 5.04 -3.50
CA ALA A 87 11.83 5.58 -2.66
C ALA A 87 12.05 4.69 -1.43
N GLY A 88 13.19 4.87 -0.78
CA GLY A 88 13.56 4.11 0.39
C GLY A 88 14.27 2.79 0.07
N ASP A 89 14.64 2.05 1.12
CA ASP A 89 15.48 0.85 1.00
C ASP A 89 14.74 -0.40 0.54
N TYR A 90 13.40 -0.33 0.46
CA TYR A 90 12.53 -1.50 0.19
C TYR A 90 11.74 -1.35 -1.11
N ASN A 91 12.14 -0.41 -1.97
CA ASN A 91 11.52 -0.17 -3.28
C ASN A 91 10.02 0.21 -3.25
N GLY A 92 9.53 0.61 -2.09
CA GLY A 92 8.15 1.03 -1.89
C GLY A 92 8.02 2.52 -1.69
N TRP A 93 7.78 2.94 -0.46
CA TRP A 93 7.57 4.34 -0.10
C TRP A 93 8.53 4.76 1.00
N PHE A 94 8.92 6.02 0.96
CA PHE A 94 9.77 6.62 1.97
C PHE A 94 9.12 7.90 2.51
N CYS A 95 8.99 7.99 3.83
CA CYS A 95 8.52 9.21 4.49
C CYS A 95 9.71 10.07 4.91
N PRO A 96 9.95 11.22 4.27
CA PRO A 96 11.14 12.03 4.54
C PRO A 96 11.09 12.77 5.89
N CYS A 97 9.90 12.86 6.52
CA CYS A 97 9.76 13.60 7.77
C CYS A 97 10.59 13.00 8.91
N HIS A 98 10.56 11.68 9.08
CA HIS A 98 11.27 10.99 10.15
C HIS A 98 11.94 9.69 9.73
N GLY A 99 12.02 9.45 8.42
CA GLY A 99 12.78 8.33 7.87
C GLY A 99 12.11 6.97 7.92
N SER A 100 10.80 6.90 7.85
CA SER A 100 10.09 5.62 7.75
C SER A 100 10.16 5.05 6.34
N HIS A 101 10.46 3.75 6.22
CA HIS A 101 10.54 3.03 4.95
C HIS A 101 9.45 1.98 4.89
N TYR A 102 8.69 1.98 3.79
CA TYR A 102 7.64 1.00 3.50
C TYR A 102 8.04 0.16 2.30
N ASP A 103 7.62 -1.09 2.27
CA ASP A 103 7.92 -2.00 1.15
C ASP A 103 6.90 -1.85 0.00
N THR A 104 7.01 -2.73 -0.99
CA THR A 104 6.14 -2.69 -2.18
C THR A 104 4.69 -3.05 -1.91
N ALA A 105 4.36 -3.51 -0.70
CA ALA A 105 2.99 -3.72 -0.23
C ALA A 105 2.55 -2.63 0.76
N GLY A 106 3.35 -1.58 0.97
CA GLY A 106 3.06 -0.52 1.90
C GLY A 106 3.18 -0.93 3.37
N ARG A 107 3.94 -1.98 3.66
CA ARG A 107 4.19 -2.44 5.03
C ARG A 107 5.40 -1.73 5.61
N ILE A 108 5.30 -1.30 6.86
CA ILE A 108 6.43 -0.65 7.54
C ILE A 108 7.58 -1.64 7.74
N ARG A 109 8.78 -1.22 7.38
CA ARG A 109 9.98 -2.06 7.47
C ARG A 109 11.06 -1.45 8.33
N LYS A 110 11.16 -0.11 8.36
CA LYS A 110 12.21 0.60 9.06
C LYS A 110 11.74 2.01 9.42
N GLY A 111 12.19 2.50 10.55
CA GLY A 111 11.85 3.85 11.01
C GLY A 111 10.76 3.88 12.05
N PRO A 112 10.33 5.08 12.47
CA PRO A 112 9.46 5.25 13.66
C PRO A 112 7.98 4.94 13.44
N ALA A 113 7.52 4.79 12.20
CA ALA A 113 6.10 4.52 11.96
C ALA A 113 5.69 3.18 12.58
N PRO A 114 4.59 3.16 13.38
CA PRO A 114 4.20 1.95 14.11
C PRO A 114 3.39 0.95 13.30
N LYS A 115 2.77 1.37 12.20
CA LYS A 115 1.80 0.56 11.46
C LYS A 115 2.03 0.62 9.96
N ASN A 116 1.55 -0.42 9.27
CA ASN A 116 1.47 -0.46 7.83
C ASN A 116 0.53 0.65 7.33
N LEU A 117 0.71 1.09 6.08
CA LEU A 117 -0.21 2.08 5.51
C LEU A 117 -1.61 1.46 5.42
N PRO A 118 -2.66 2.19 5.85
CA PRO A 118 -4.01 1.62 5.89
C PRO A 118 -4.56 1.36 4.49
N VAL A 119 -5.26 0.24 4.34
CA VAL A 119 -6.01 -0.07 3.12
C VAL A 119 -7.48 0.28 3.37
N PRO A 120 -8.02 1.29 2.69
CA PRO A 120 -9.40 1.71 2.91
C PRO A 120 -10.37 0.73 2.25
N THR A 121 -11.66 0.83 2.60
CA THR A 121 -12.71 0.09 1.92
C THR A 121 -12.70 0.48 0.44
N ALA A 122 -12.49 -0.51 -0.43
CA ALA A 122 -12.40 -0.31 -1.86
C ALA A 122 -12.74 -1.59 -2.61
N LYS A 123 -13.27 -1.46 -3.82
CA LYS A 123 -13.55 -2.62 -4.68
C LYS A 123 -13.64 -2.19 -6.14
N PHE A 124 -13.41 -3.12 -7.04
CA PHE A 124 -13.78 -2.94 -8.44
C PHE A 124 -15.30 -3.09 -8.58
N VAL A 125 -15.95 -2.10 -9.18
CA VAL A 125 -17.40 -2.14 -9.47
C VAL A 125 -17.66 -2.48 -10.93
N GLU A 126 -16.68 -2.18 -11.79
CA GLU A 126 -16.65 -2.52 -13.21
C GLU A 126 -15.20 -2.75 -13.61
N ASP A 127 -14.96 -3.18 -14.85
CA ASP A 127 -13.60 -3.31 -15.37
C ASP A 127 -12.88 -1.95 -15.27
N MET A 128 -11.74 -1.94 -14.61
CA MET A 128 -10.89 -0.73 -14.42
C MET A 128 -11.57 0.44 -13.69
N ILE A 129 -12.65 0.19 -12.95
CA ILE A 129 -13.28 1.23 -12.11
C ILE A 129 -13.27 0.78 -10.65
N ILE A 130 -12.57 1.53 -9.82
CA ILE A 130 -12.46 1.29 -8.38
C ILE A 130 -13.37 2.26 -7.63
N LYS A 131 -14.17 1.74 -6.72
CA LYS A 131 -14.99 2.52 -5.80
C LYS A 131 -14.32 2.54 -4.43
N LEU A 132 -14.12 3.74 -3.88
CA LEU A 132 -13.67 3.95 -2.51
C LEU A 132 -14.88 4.12 -1.58
N GLY A 133 -14.84 3.46 -0.44
CA GLY A 133 -15.91 3.58 0.56
C GLY A 133 -16.98 2.51 0.55
#